data_0277238f30419b430cb5561335245fd0
#
_entry.id   0277238f30419b430cb5561335245fd0
#
_cell.length_a   1.000
_cell.length_b   1.000
_cell.length_c   1.000
_cell.angle_alpha   90.00
_cell.angle_beta   90.00
_cell.angle_gamma   90.00
#
_symmetry.space_group_name_H-M   'P 1'
#
loop_
_entity.id
_entity.type
_entity.pdbx_description
1 polymer ?
#
loop_
_entity_poly.entity_id
_entity_poly.type
_entity_poly.pdbx_seq_one_letter_code
_entity_poly.pdbx_strand_id
1 'polypeptide(L)'
;MKNGKPQILLLGNGINRAFNSDSWDQLLNSMAEEYGVENAIEYICPETLKAILVTRDRVDEALSRKKDSLGNLGTEKPPKQMELLKRLLALDFDHILTTNYSYELETAALGEDKICERALKKIQRHTDEVSRCEAGLMLHTYNSVEYLGKERKIWHIHGEARKPDSMVLGHYYYGLLLGKMLAFNKKRGVYYSIARGSGEPPEIKSWTEAFILGDVYVLGYGFGFAESDMWWLLNRKKRETSEVGNTVFFELNPPNHRNPAKLDLLRLMNVEIIQKTVENDSWTRLYEQAITEIETRMNIVRTD
;
A
#
# COMPACT_ATOMS: atom_id res chain seq x y z
N MET A 1 -2.26 -4.77 27.95
CA MET A 1 -2.43 -5.33 26.58
C MET A 1 -3.41 -4.41 25.88
N LYS A 2 -3.11 -3.95 24.65
CA LYS A 2 -4.08 -3.15 23.88
C LYS A 2 -5.30 -4.02 23.59
N ASN A 3 -6.43 -3.74 24.20
CA ASN A 3 -7.71 -4.44 23.97
C ASN A 3 -8.39 -4.02 22.66
N GLY A 4 -7.65 -3.50 21.71
CA GLY A 4 -8.17 -2.94 20.46
C GLY A 4 -7.71 -3.72 19.23
N LYS A 5 -8.40 -3.49 18.12
CA LYS A 5 -8.00 -3.99 16.79
C LYS A 5 -6.67 -3.38 16.34
N PRO A 6 -5.85 -4.09 15.55
CA PRO A 6 -4.62 -3.52 15.00
C PRO A 6 -4.90 -2.24 14.21
N GLN A 7 -4.07 -1.23 14.38
CA GLN A 7 -4.16 0.04 13.65
C GLN A 7 -3.27 -0.05 12.41
N ILE A 8 -3.85 0.12 11.24
CA ILE A 8 -3.20 -0.11 9.95
C ILE A 8 -3.24 1.17 9.12
N LEU A 9 -2.09 1.57 8.59
CA LEU A 9 -2.02 2.55 7.51
C LEU A 9 -1.87 1.80 6.18
N LEU A 10 -2.70 2.12 5.18
CA LEU A 10 -2.44 1.81 3.77
C LEU A 10 -2.06 3.10 3.05
N LEU A 11 -0.80 3.19 2.67
CA LEU A 11 -0.23 4.36 1.99
C LEU A 11 0.02 4.06 0.51
N GLY A 12 -0.68 4.76 -0.37
CA GLY A 12 -0.45 4.69 -1.82
C GLY A 12 0.51 5.77 -2.33
N ASN A 13 0.74 5.76 -3.65
CA ASN A 13 1.70 6.66 -4.31
C ASN A 13 1.22 8.13 -4.40
N GLY A 14 -0.01 8.43 -4.02
CA GLY A 14 -0.55 9.79 -4.09
C GLY A 14 0.26 10.81 -3.30
N ILE A 15 0.84 10.41 -2.15
CA ILE A 15 1.72 11.30 -1.38
C ILE A 15 3.00 11.65 -2.15
N ASN A 16 3.57 10.72 -2.90
CA ASN A 16 4.75 10.98 -3.73
C ASN A 16 4.41 11.87 -4.93
N ARG A 17 3.26 11.61 -5.57
CA ARG A 17 2.75 12.42 -6.68
C ARG A 17 2.49 13.87 -6.29
N ALA A 18 2.06 14.13 -5.06
CA ALA A 18 1.90 15.48 -4.54
C ALA A 18 3.21 16.30 -4.55
N PHE A 19 4.36 15.62 -4.71
CA PHE A 19 5.71 16.19 -4.75
C PHE A 19 6.47 15.83 -6.04
N ASN A 20 5.75 15.75 -7.17
CA ASN A 20 6.30 15.57 -8.52
C ASN A 20 6.97 14.20 -8.79
N SER A 21 6.59 13.13 -8.10
CA SER A 21 7.00 11.80 -8.56
C SER A 21 6.09 11.29 -9.69
N ASP A 22 6.63 10.38 -10.49
CA ASP A 22 5.91 9.80 -11.62
C ASP A 22 4.61 9.10 -11.19
N SER A 23 3.60 9.19 -12.02
CA SER A 23 2.37 8.44 -11.86
C SER A 23 2.54 7.01 -12.36
N TRP A 24 1.65 6.13 -11.92
CA TRP A 24 1.54 4.78 -12.46
C TRP A 24 1.35 4.77 -13.99
N ASP A 25 0.52 5.66 -14.51
CA ASP A 25 0.30 5.79 -15.95
C ASP A 25 1.55 6.21 -16.71
N GLN A 26 2.34 7.13 -16.15
CA GLN A 26 3.62 7.54 -16.74
C GLN A 26 4.60 6.37 -16.81
N LEU A 27 4.70 5.55 -15.77
CA LEU A 27 5.50 4.34 -15.77
C LEU A 27 5.04 3.38 -16.86
N LEU A 28 3.75 3.06 -16.91
CA LEU A 28 3.19 2.13 -17.90
C LEU A 28 3.32 2.67 -19.33
N ASN A 29 3.11 3.97 -19.54
CA ASN A 29 3.32 4.62 -20.86
C ASN A 29 4.78 4.48 -21.30
N SER A 30 5.74 4.79 -20.42
CA SER A 30 7.16 4.67 -20.76
C SER A 30 7.57 3.23 -21.10
N MET A 31 6.93 2.23 -20.51
CA MET A 31 7.14 0.83 -20.87
C MET A 31 6.49 0.48 -22.21
N ALA A 32 5.29 0.97 -22.47
CA ALA A 32 4.59 0.74 -23.73
C ALA A 32 5.34 1.35 -24.92
N GLU A 33 5.86 2.57 -24.78
CA GLU A 33 6.70 3.24 -25.75
C GLU A 33 7.98 2.42 -26.04
N GLU A 34 8.66 1.93 -25.01
CA GLU A 34 9.86 1.12 -25.14
C GLU A 34 9.64 -0.15 -25.97
N TYR A 35 8.41 -0.71 -25.92
CA TYR A 35 8.05 -1.94 -26.64
C TYR A 35 7.23 -1.73 -27.90
N GLY A 36 6.97 -0.48 -28.30
CA GLY A 36 6.27 -0.14 -29.53
C GLY A 36 4.79 -0.57 -29.55
N VAL A 37 4.12 -0.56 -28.40
CA VAL A 37 2.71 -0.97 -28.24
C VAL A 37 1.75 0.19 -27.98
N GLU A 38 2.15 1.39 -28.34
CA GLU A 38 1.44 2.65 -28.06
C GLU A 38 -0.03 2.64 -28.55
N ASN A 39 -0.27 2.12 -29.77
CA ASN A 39 -1.61 2.15 -30.38
C ASN A 39 -2.60 1.12 -29.79
N ALA A 40 -2.12 0.14 -29.04
CA ALA A 40 -3.01 -0.86 -28.43
C ALA A 40 -3.67 -0.36 -27.13
N ILE A 41 -3.19 0.76 -26.59
CA ILE A 41 -3.56 1.30 -25.28
C ILE A 41 -4.96 1.93 -25.28
N GLU A 42 -5.43 2.41 -26.45
CA GLU A 42 -6.72 3.09 -26.56
C GLU A 42 -7.93 2.15 -26.54
N TYR A 43 -7.73 0.85 -26.69
CA TYR A 43 -8.81 -0.08 -26.98
C TYR A 43 -9.58 -0.60 -25.75
N ILE A 44 -8.92 -0.76 -24.58
CA ILE A 44 -9.58 -1.26 -23.36
C ILE A 44 -8.99 -0.51 -22.16
N CYS A 45 -9.50 -0.73 -20.94
CA CYS A 45 -8.96 -0.15 -19.72
C CYS A 45 -7.41 0.04 -19.80
N PRO A 46 -6.91 1.27 -19.93
CA PRO A 46 -5.52 1.53 -20.33
C PRO A 46 -4.49 0.86 -19.43
N GLU A 47 -4.74 0.89 -18.13
CA GLU A 47 -3.83 0.36 -17.11
C GLU A 47 -3.66 -1.16 -17.22
N THR A 48 -4.76 -1.88 -17.40
CA THR A 48 -4.74 -3.35 -17.51
C THR A 48 -4.13 -3.80 -18.82
N LEU A 49 -4.43 -3.08 -19.92
CA LEU A 49 -3.95 -3.42 -21.25
C LEU A 49 -2.43 -3.27 -21.35
N LYS A 50 -1.89 -2.14 -20.88
CA LYS A 50 -0.45 -1.90 -20.87
C LYS A 50 0.29 -3.04 -20.20
N ALA A 51 -0.26 -3.52 -19.08
CA ALA A 51 0.32 -4.59 -18.31
C ALA A 51 0.17 -5.99 -18.96
N ILE A 52 -0.87 -6.22 -19.76
CA ILE A 52 -1.07 -7.48 -20.51
C ILE A 52 -0.11 -7.58 -21.70
N LEU A 53 0.13 -6.47 -22.38
CA LEU A 53 0.94 -6.43 -23.62
C LEU A 53 2.44 -6.65 -23.36
N VAL A 54 2.90 -6.41 -22.15
CA VAL A 54 4.29 -6.65 -21.78
C VAL A 54 4.40 -8.09 -21.30
N THR A 55 5.10 -8.93 -22.06
CA THR A 55 5.39 -10.32 -21.65
C THR A 55 6.23 -10.36 -20.40
N ARG A 56 6.14 -11.43 -19.61
CA ARG A 56 6.87 -11.60 -18.37
C ARG A 56 8.35 -11.28 -18.50
N ASP A 57 9.02 -11.89 -19.49
CA ASP A 57 10.47 -11.76 -19.66
C ASP A 57 10.88 -10.30 -19.97
N ARG A 58 10.09 -9.59 -20.77
CA ARG A 58 10.30 -8.18 -21.07
C ARG A 58 10.01 -7.29 -19.87
N VAL A 59 8.96 -7.60 -19.08
CA VAL A 59 8.66 -6.87 -17.84
C VAL A 59 9.81 -6.99 -16.86
N ASP A 60 10.28 -8.21 -16.60
CA ASP A 60 11.37 -8.45 -15.65
C ASP A 60 12.65 -7.71 -16.07
N GLU A 61 12.96 -7.70 -17.37
CA GLU A 61 14.11 -6.96 -17.92
C GLU A 61 13.95 -5.44 -17.78
N ALA A 62 12.77 -4.90 -18.14
CA ALA A 62 12.49 -3.47 -18.02
C ALA A 62 12.50 -3.01 -16.55
N LEU A 63 11.90 -3.78 -15.65
CA LEU A 63 11.90 -3.49 -14.22
C LEU A 63 13.32 -3.53 -13.66
N SER A 64 14.16 -4.49 -14.09
CA SER A 64 15.56 -4.57 -13.66
C SER A 64 16.36 -3.36 -14.11
N ARG A 65 16.11 -2.83 -15.31
CA ARG A 65 16.74 -1.59 -15.80
C ARG A 65 16.24 -0.35 -15.05
N LYS A 66 14.95 -0.33 -14.69
CA LYS A 66 14.30 0.82 -14.04
C LYS A 66 14.30 0.76 -12.51
N LYS A 67 14.90 -0.27 -11.90
CA LYS A 67 14.86 -0.48 -10.44
C LYS A 67 15.34 0.74 -9.62
N ASP A 68 16.37 1.41 -10.08
CA ASP A 68 16.94 2.56 -9.37
C ASP A 68 16.01 3.77 -9.47
N SER A 69 15.39 3.98 -10.63
CA SER A 69 14.37 5.01 -10.83
C SER A 69 13.11 4.69 -10.03
N LEU A 70 12.60 3.47 -10.09
CA LEU A 70 11.41 3.03 -9.34
C LEU A 70 11.64 3.08 -7.83
N GLY A 71 12.85 2.76 -7.37
CA GLY A 71 13.26 2.86 -5.97
C GLY A 71 13.59 4.27 -5.54
N ASN A 72 13.62 5.24 -6.48
CA ASN A 72 14.08 6.60 -6.24
C ASN A 72 15.49 6.68 -5.62
N LEU A 73 16.37 5.72 -5.97
CA LEU A 73 17.72 5.65 -5.43
C LEU A 73 18.53 6.89 -5.83
N GLY A 74 19.19 7.50 -4.85
CA GLY A 74 19.95 8.73 -5.05
C GLY A 74 19.14 10.02 -5.15
N THR A 75 17.80 9.94 -5.20
CA THR A 75 16.92 11.11 -5.32
C THR A 75 16.69 11.75 -3.95
N GLU A 76 16.95 13.04 -3.86
CA GLU A 76 16.57 13.84 -2.68
C GLU A 76 15.06 14.02 -2.62
N LYS A 77 14.51 13.95 -1.42
CA LYS A 77 13.08 14.13 -1.20
C LYS A 77 12.78 15.53 -0.68
N PRO A 78 11.70 16.15 -1.16
CA PRO A 78 11.28 17.46 -0.65
C PRO A 78 11.12 17.43 0.87
N PRO A 79 11.67 18.41 1.62
CA PRO A 79 11.60 18.44 3.09
C PRO A 79 10.18 18.32 3.61
N LYS A 80 9.20 18.92 2.92
CA LYS A 80 7.80 18.85 3.30
C LYS A 80 7.20 17.46 3.14
N GLN A 81 7.58 16.72 2.12
CA GLN A 81 7.20 15.30 1.97
C GLN A 81 7.73 14.48 3.14
N MET A 82 9.00 14.65 3.47
CA MET A 82 9.63 13.94 4.58
C MET A 82 8.98 14.28 5.93
N GLU A 83 8.58 15.53 6.13
CA GLU A 83 7.82 15.94 7.31
C GLU A 83 6.49 15.20 7.44
N LEU A 84 5.70 15.11 6.36
CA LEU A 84 4.42 14.40 6.34
C LEU A 84 4.62 12.89 6.61
N LEU A 85 5.63 12.28 6.01
CA LEU A 85 5.95 10.87 6.26
C LEU A 85 6.38 10.63 7.71
N LYS A 86 7.18 11.52 8.29
CA LYS A 86 7.59 11.45 9.70
C LYS A 86 6.39 11.59 10.65
N ARG A 87 5.41 12.45 10.34
CA ARG A 87 4.16 12.54 11.10
C ARG A 87 3.39 11.23 11.07
N LEU A 88 3.25 10.60 9.90
CA LEU A 88 2.60 9.29 9.77
C LEU A 88 3.36 8.20 10.56
N LEU A 89 4.68 8.18 10.49
CA LEU A 89 5.51 7.25 11.24
C LEU A 89 5.45 7.47 12.76
N ALA A 90 5.17 8.70 13.21
CA ALA A 90 5.00 9.00 14.63
C ALA A 90 3.70 8.45 15.21
N LEU A 91 2.69 8.18 14.37
CA LEU A 91 1.43 7.59 14.81
C LEU A 91 1.63 6.11 15.19
N ASP A 92 0.79 5.62 16.08
CA ASP A 92 0.94 4.28 16.67
C ASP A 92 0.28 3.20 15.81
N PHE A 93 0.62 3.17 14.53
CA PHE A 93 0.24 2.08 13.65
C PHE A 93 1.00 0.81 14.01
N ASP A 94 0.29 -0.31 14.09
CA ASP A 94 0.88 -1.63 14.29
C ASP A 94 1.53 -2.15 13.00
N HIS A 95 0.93 -1.83 11.84
CA HIS A 95 1.46 -2.16 10.52
C HIS A 95 1.23 -1.01 9.54
N ILE A 96 2.22 -0.76 8.70
CA ILE A 96 2.14 0.19 7.58
C ILE A 96 2.23 -0.63 6.29
N LEU A 97 1.17 -0.59 5.49
CA LEU A 97 1.09 -1.21 4.17
C LEU A 97 1.37 -0.15 3.13
N THR A 98 2.19 -0.44 2.14
CA THR A 98 2.40 0.48 1.02
C THR A 98 2.38 -0.25 -0.32
N THR A 99 1.73 0.38 -1.31
CA THR A 99 1.78 -0.07 -2.70
C THR A 99 2.99 0.49 -3.46
N ASN A 100 3.77 1.37 -2.81
CA ASN A 100 4.93 2.00 -3.41
C ASN A 100 6.10 1.01 -3.50
N TYR A 101 6.81 1.02 -4.61
CA TYR A 101 8.02 0.23 -4.79
C TYR A 101 9.24 0.87 -4.14
N SER A 102 9.15 2.16 -3.85
CA SER A 102 10.24 3.00 -3.32
C SER A 102 10.22 3.07 -1.79
N TYR A 103 11.32 3.56 -1.21
CA TYR A 103 11.64 3.45 0.21
C TYR A 103 11.52 4.78 0.97
N GLU A 104 10.54 5.62 0.62
CA GLU A 104 10.36 6.93 1.25
C GLU A 104 10.05 6.83 2.76
N LEU A 105 9.25 5.83 3.15
CA LEU A 105 8.91 5.61 4.56
C LEU A 105 10.14 5.23 5.38
N GLU A 106 10.91 4.27 4.88
CA GLU A 106 12.15 3.82 5.54
C GLU A 106 13.18 4.95 5.59
N THR A 107 13.31 5.71 4.51
CA THR A 107 14.22 6.86 4.43
C THR A 107 13.84 7.92 5.45
N ALA A 108 12.55 8.23 5.57
CA ALA A 108 12.03 9.16 6.57
C ALA A 108 12.30 8.68 8.00
N ALA A 109 12.10 7.38 8.27
CA ALA A 109 12.36 6.78 9.57
C ALA A 109 13.84 6.83 9.95
N LEU A 110 14.72 6.60 8.98
CA LEU A 110 16.17 6.64 9.17
C LEU A 110 16.74 8.07 9.28
N GLY A 111 15.92 9.10 9.04
CA GLY A 111 16.34 10.51 9.06
C GLY A 111 17.28 10.88 7.92
N GLU A 112 17.27 10.13 6.83
CA GLU A 112 18.10 10.39 5.65
C GLU A 112 17.35 11.32 4.68
N ASP A 113 18.07 12.18 3.97
CA ASP A 113 17.45 13.11 3.02
C ASP A 113 17.21 12.47 1.64
N LYS A 114 17.90 11.37 1.37
CA LYS A 114 17.80 10.62 0.11
C LYS A 114 17.88 9.12 0.31
N ILE A 115 17.20 8.41 -0.56
CA ILE A 115 17.26 6.94 -0.59
C ILE A 115 18.65 6.54 -1.14
N CYS A 116 19.43 5.85 -0.34
CA CYS A 116 20.75 5.37 -0.74
C CYS A 116 21.03 3.96 -0.21
N GLU A 117 21.95 3.24 -0.87
CA GLU A 117 22.31 1.88 -0.51
C GLU A 117 22.77 1.75 0.96
N ARG A 118 23.45 2.77 1.49
CA ARG A 118 23.89 2.80 2.88
C ARG A 118 22.70 2.84 3.85
N ALA A 119 21.67 3.65 3.55
CA ALA A 119 20.46 3.74 4.34
C ALA A 119 19.69 2.41 4.29
N LEU A 120 19.52 1.85 3.08
CA LEU A 120 18.80 0.60 2.89
C LEU A 120 19.42 -0.61 3.61
N LYS A 121 20.76 -0.59 3.86
CA LYS A 121 21.43 -1.63 4.67
C LYS A 121 21.04 -1.61 6.15
N LYS A 122 20.49 -0.50 6.65
CA LYS A 122 20.00 -0.39 8.05
C LYS A 122 18.61 -0.99 8.24
N ILE A 123 17.90 -1.30 7.16
CA ILE A 123 16.56 -1.88 7.18
C ILE A 123 16.68 -3.37 7.49
N GLN A 124 15.96 -3.82 8.50
CA GLN A 124 15.85 -5.24 8.82
C GLN A 124 14.65 -5.83 8.06
N ARG A 125 14.90 -6.92 7.34
CA ARG A 125 13.85 -7.64 6.63
C ARG A 125 13.42 -8.86 7.44
N HIS A 126 12.12 -8.96 7.67
CA HIS A 126 11.50 -10.09 8.33
C HIS A 126 10.66 -10.87 7.30
N THR A 127 10.88 -12.16 7.23
CA THR A 127 10.15 -13.07 6.34
C THR A 127 9.74 -14.29 7.16
N ASP A 128 8.45 -14.61 7.21
CA ASP A 128 7.97 -15.83 7.85
C ASP A 128 8.50 -17.07 7.11
N GLU A 129 8.70 -18.17 7.83
CA GLU A 129 9.21 -19.44 7.25
C GLU A 129 8.34 -19.96 6.11
N VAL A 130 7.04 -19.71 6.15
CA VAL A 130 6.09 -20.05 5.07
C VAL A 130 6.44 -19.36 3.76
N SER A 131 7.00 -18.17 3.82
CA SER A 131 7.34 -17.33 2.65
C SER A 131 8.55 -17.84 1.87
N ARG A 132 9.42 -18.66 2.46
CA ARG A 132 10.62 -19.16 1.78
C ARG A 132 10.29 -20.02 0.55
N CYS A 133 9.08 -20.55 0.50
CA CYS A 133 8.59 -21.37 -0.60
C CYS A 133 7.76 -20.61 -1.64
N GLU A 134 7.49 -19.32 -1.43
CA GLU A 134 6.62 -18.54 -2.30
C GLU A 134 7.43 -17.60 -3.18
N ALA A 135 7.69 -18.02 -4.41
CA ALA A 135 8.45 -17.26 -5.39
C ALA A 135 7.97 -15.80 -5.51
N GLY A 136 8.84 -14.87 -5.12
CA GLY A 136 8.80 -13.44 -5.43
C GLY A 136 7.81 -12.58 -4.62
N LEU A 137 6.59 -13.02 -4.38
CA LEU A 137 5.56 -12.16 -3.79
C LEU A 137 5.73 -11.91 -2.28
N MET A 138 5.52 -10.67 -1.86
CA MET A 138 5.82 -10.16 -0.51
C MET A 138 4.66 -10.37 0.49
N LEU A 139 3.95 -11.53 0.43
CA LEU A 139 2.75 -11.76 1.25
C LEU A 139 3.04 -11.79 2.76
N HIS A 140 4.20 -12.34 3.14
CA HIS A 140 4.61 -12.56 4.54
C HIS A 140 5.90 -11.81 4.91
N THR A 141 6.31 -10.84 4.11
CA THR A 141 7.58 -10.12 4.29
C THR A 141 7.32 -8.66 4.58
N TYR A 142 7.97 -8.14 5.60
CA TYR A 142 7.98 -6.71 5.91
C TYR A 142 9.38 -6.21 6.21
N ASN A 143 9.58 -4.93 6.00
CA ASN A 143 10.76 -4.19 6.43
C ASN A 143 10.51 -3.64 7.83
N SER A 144 11.49 -3.75 8.71
CA SER A 144 11.47 -3.17 10.05
C SER A 144 12.49 -2.06 10.15
N VAL A 145 12.04 -0.91 10.62
CA VAL A 145 12.88 0.25 10.94
C VAL A 145 12.50 0.81 12.30
N GLU A 146 13.49 1.30 13.04
CA GLU A 146 13.23 1.99 14.29
C GLU A 146 12.92 3.47 14.03
N TYR A 147 11.85 3.98 14.63
CA TYR A 147 11.50 5.39 14.62
C TYR A 147 10.95 5.84 15.97
N LEU A 148 11.56 6.84 16.59
CA LEU A 148 11.21 7.36 17.92
C LEU A 148 11.15 6.27 19.00
N GLY A 149 12.11 5.34 19.00
CA GLY A 149 12.20 4.23 19.96
C GLY A 149 11.16 3.12 19.77
N LYS A 150 10.48 3.09 18.63
CA LYS A 150 9.50 2.05 18.28
C LYS A 150 9.84 1.41 16.95
N GLU A 151 9.67 0.10 16.87
CA GLU A 151 9.71 -0.64 15.61
C GLU A 151 8.53 -0.25 14.71
N ARG A 152 8.80 0.04 13.44
CA ARG A 152 7.79 0.27 12.38
C ARG A 152 7.87 -0.85 11.38
N LYS A 153 6.76 -1.57 11.22
CA LYS A 153 6.62 -2.69 10.27
C LYS A 153 6.03 -2.18 8.97
N ILE A 154 6.83 -2.14 7.92
CA ILE A 154 6.47 -1.61 6.59
C ILE A 154 6.37 -2.78 5.62
N TRP A 155 5.19 -2.98 5.04
CA TRP A 155 4.88 -4.04 4.10
C TRP A 155 4.74 -3.46 2.71
N HIS A 156 5.66 -3.79 1.80
CA HIS A 156 5.55 -3.46 0.38
C HIS A 156 4.63 -4.47 -0.30
N ILE A 157 3.32 -4.22 -0.25
CA ILE A 157 2.30 -5.21 -0.63
C ILE A 157 2.29 -5.55 -2.12
N HIS A 158 2.78 -4.64 -2.95
CA HIS A 158 2.98 -4.86 -4.39
C HIS A 158 4.44 -5.09 -4.77
N GLY A 159 5.30 -5.37 -3.78
CA GLY A 159 6.73 -5.58 -3.99
C GLY A 159 7.57 -4.31 -3.85
N GLU A 160 8.85 -4.45 -4.06
CA GLU A 160 9.84 -3.38 -3.85
C GLU A 160 10.91 -3.35 -4.94
N ALA A 161 11.42 -2.16 -5.23
CA ALA A 161 12.35 -1.91 -6.35
C ALA A 161 13.65 -2.70 -6.29
N ARG A 162 14.17 -3.03 -5.09
CA ARG A 162 15.37 -3.87 -4.94
C ARG A 162 15.14 -5.36 -5.20
N LYS A 163 13.89 -5.77 -5.35
CA LYS A 163 13.47 -7.12 -5.71
C LYS A 163 12.47 -7.06 -6.87
N PRO A 164 12.92 -6.83 -8.09
CA PRO A 164 12.04 -6.70 -9.25
C PRO A 164 11.08 -7.89 -9.42
N ASP A 165 11.52 -9.09 -9.07
CA ASP A 165 10.72 -10.32 -9.06
C ASP A 165 9.57 -10.33 -8.05
N SER A 166 9.59 -9.43 -7.06
CA SER A 166 8.51 -9.25 -6.10
C SER A 166 7.42 -8.28 -6.58
N MET A 167 7.68 -7.51 -7.64
CA MET A 167 6.79 -6.43 -8.06
C MET A 167 5.53 -6.99 -8.73
N VAL A 168 4.39 -6.55 -8.23
CA VAL A 168 3.08 -6.90 -8.78
C VAL A 168 2.76 -5.90 -9.89
N LEU A 169 3.10 -6.27 -11.10
CA LEU A 169 2.90 -5.47 -12.29
C LEU A 169 2.22 -6.32 -13.38
N GLY A 170 1.02 -5.92 -13.76
CA GLY A 170 0.31 -6.57 -14.84
C GLY A 170 -0.58 -7.73 -14.41
N HIS A 171 -1.42 -8.14 -15.33
CA HIS A 171 -2.52 -9.08 -15.09
C HIS A 171 -2.03 -10.43 -14.55
N TYR A 172 -0.91 -10.91 -15.06
CA TYR A 172 -0.31 -12.16 -14.61
C TYR A 172 0.04 -12.13 -13.11
N TYR A 173 0.74 -11.08 -12.67
CA TYR A 173 1.18 -10.96 -11.27
C TYR A 173 0.03 -10.67 -10.32
N TYR A 174 -0.96 -9.88 -10.73
CA TYR A 174 -2.20 -9.72 -9.94
C TYR A 174 -2.96 -11.03 -9.81
N GLY A 175 -3.06 -11.83 -10.88
CA GLY A 175 -3.68 -13.15 -10.82
C GLY A 175 -2.93 -14.10 -9.88
N LEU A 176 -1.59 -14.09 -9.93
CA LEU A 176 -0.76 -14.90 -9.04
C LEU A 176 -0.91 -14.47 -7.58
N LEU A 177 -0.89 -13.14 -7.31
CA LEU A 177 -1.10 -12.59 -5.97
C LEU A 177 -2.47 -13.00 -5.43
N LEU A 178 -3.55 -12.81 -6.19
CA LEU A 178 -4.90 -13.21 -5.80
C LEU A 178 -5.01 -14.69 -5.49
N GLY A 179 -4.40 -15.54 -6.31
CA GLY A 179 -4.36 -16.99 -6.07
C GLY A 179 -3.72 -17.34 -4.73
N LYS A 180 -2.60 -16.71 -4.40
CA LYS A 180 -1.91 -16.92 -3.13
C LYS A 180 -2.67 -16.34 -1.95
N MET A 181 -3.22 -15.14 -2.08
CA MET A 181 -4.08 -14.53 -1.05
C MET A 181 -5.29 -15.42 -0.74
N LEU A 182 -5.95 -15.95 -1.78
CA LEU A 182 -7.09 -16.84 -1.61
C LEU A 182 -6.70 -18.13 -0.89
N ALA A 183 -5.61 -18.78 -1.30
CA ALA A 183 -5.11 -20.01 -0.68
C ALA A 183 -4.74 -19.80 0.79
N PHE A 184 -4.02 -18.73 1.10
CA PHE A 184 -3.64 -18.37 2.45
C PHE A 184 -4.86 -18.06 3.33
N ASN A 185 -5.73 -17.16 2.90
CA ASN A 185 -6.90 -16.76 3.69
C ASN A 185 -7.90 -17.91 3.88
N LYS A 186 -8.05 -18.81 2.91
CA LYS A 186 -8.86 -20.03 3.05
C LYS A 186 -8.32 -20.94 4.15
N LYS A 187 -7.02 -21.13 4.19
CA LYS A 187 -6.33 -21.95 5.19
C LYS A 187 -6.42 -21.32 6.59
N ARG A 188 -6.28 -20.00 6.67
CA ARG A 188 -6.33 -19.23 7.91
C ARG A 188 -7.75 -19.00 8.43
N GLY A 189 -8.77 -19.09 7.60
CA GLY A 189 -10.17 -18.93 8.01
C GLY A 189 -10.59 -19.87 9.16
N VAL A 190 -10.04 -21.06 9.20
CA VAL A 190 -10.19 -22.02 10.32
C VAL A 190 -9.53 -21.48 11.59
N TYR A 191 -8.35 -20.86 11.46
CA TYR A 191 -7.61 -20.29 12.59
C TYR A 191 -8.34 -19.12 13.23
N TYR A 192 -8.94 -18.22 12.47
CA TYR A 192 -9.74 -17.11 13.01
C TYR A 192 -10.90 -17.62 13.87
N SER A 193 -11.54 -18.72 13.47
CA SER A 193 -12.61 -19.34 14.25
C SER A 193 -12.09 -19.93 15.56
N ILE A 194 -10.88 -20.47 15.57
CA ILE A 194 -10.23 -21.05 16.76
C ILE A 194 -9.72 -19.94 17.70
N ALA A 195 -9.05 -18.91 17.15
CA ALA A 195 -8.53 -17.79 17.94
C ALA A 195 -9.63 -17.00 18.65
N ARG A 196 -10.79 -16.83 18.02
CA ARG A 196 -11.97 -16.21 18.66
C ARG A 196 -12.47 -16.96 19.90
N GLY A 197 -12.28 -18.29 19.93
CA GLY A 197 -12.63 -19.11 21.07
C GLY A 197 -11.63 -19.00 22.23
N SER A 198 -10.38 -18.64 21.97
CA SER A 198 -9.31 -18.53 22.99
C SER A 198 -9.24 -17.19 23.71
N GLY A 199 -9.93 -16.16 23.21
CA GLY A 199 -9.85 -14.79 23.76
C GLY A 199 -8.55 -14.06 23.46
N GLU A 200 -7.59 -14.68 22.77
CA GLU A 200 -6.35 -14.05 22.34
C GLU A 200 -6.47 -13.50 20.91
N PRO A 201 -5.92 -12.29 20.64
CA PRO A 201 -5.88 -11.77 19.29
C PRO A 201 -5.00 -12.67 18.42
N PRO A 202 -5.41 -12.96 17.16
CA PRO A 202 -4.60 -13.78 16.27
C PRO A 202 -3.29 -13.08 15.91
N GLU A 203 -2.20 -13.83 15.89
CA GLU A 203 -0.93 -13.34 15.39
C GLU A 203 -1.04 -12.96 13.91
N ILE A 204 -0.63 -11.76 13.55
CA ILE A 204 -0.61 -11.26 12.17
C ILE A 204 0.62 -11.82 11.46
N LYS A 205 0.41 -12.71 10.50
CA LYS A 205 1.46 -13.36 9.70
C LYS A 205 1.57 -12.84 8.28
N SER A 206 0.61 -12.03 7.84
CA SER A 206 0.56 -11.49 6.49
C SER A 206 -0.13 -10.14 6.48
N TRP A 207 0.25 -9.30 5.52
CA TRP A 207 -0.40 -8.01 5.35
C TRP A 207 -1.89 -8.13 5.01
N THR A 208 -2.32 -9.24 4.39
CA THR A 208 -3.74 -9.49 4.13
C THR A 208 -4.54 -9.69 5.42
N GLU A 209 -3.94 -10.35 6.41
CA GLU A 209 -4.55 -10.49 7.75
C GLU A 209 -4.60 -9.14 8.46
N ALA A 210 -3.50 -8.38 8.40
CA ALA A 210 -3.47 -7.02 8.95
C ALA A 210 -4.61 -6.18 8.38
N PHE A 211 -4.79 -6.19 7.05
CA PHE A 211 -5.86 -5.44 6.39
C PHE A 211 -7.26 -5.91 6.79
N ILE A 212 -7.50 -7.22 6.83
CA ILE A 212 -8.83 -7.76 7.16
C ILE A 212 -9.20 -7.49 8.63
N LEU A 213 -8.29 -7.74 9.56
CA LEU A 213 -8.57 -7.68 10.99
C LEU A 213 -8.49 -6.27 11.57
N GLY A 214 -7.62 -5.42 11.01
CA GLY A 214 -7.30 -4.11 11.57
C GLY A 214 -8.28 -3.00 11.19
N ASP A 215 -8.22 -1.90 11.94
CA ASP A 215 -8.77 -0.61 11.55
C ASP A 215 -7.80 0.02 10.53
N VAL A 216 -8.26 0.21 9.30
CA VAL A 216 -7.43 0.59 8.17
C VAL A 216 -7.70 2.04 7.75
N TYR A 217 -6.67 2.86 7.79
CA TYR A 217 -6.68 4.22 7.24
C TYR A 217 -5.99 4.21 5.87
N VAL A 218 -6.75 4.53 4.82
CA VAL A 218 -6.26 4.52 3.44
C VAL A 218 -5.97 5.93 2.98
N LEU A 219 -4.70 6.22 2.70
CA LEU A 219 -4.23 7.55 2.32
C LEU A 219 -3.40 7.49 1.03
N GLY A 220 -3.71 8.37 0.07
CA GLY A 220 -2.95 8.47 -1.18
C GLY A 220 -3.05 7.26 -2.11
N TYR A 221 -4.04 6.38 -1.91
CA TYR A 221 -4.31 5.21 -2.73
C TYR A 221 -5.56 5.43 -3.57
N GLY A 222 -5.49 5.07 -4.86
CA GLY A 222 -6.54 5.44 -5.82
C GLY A 222 -7.74 4.51 -5.90
N PHE A 223 -7.62 3.28 -5.46
CA PHE A 223 -8.57 2.20 -5.76
C PHE A 223 -8.86 2.12 -7.26
N GLY A 224 -7.79 2.02 -8.06
CA GLY A 224 -7.90 1.82 -9.49
C GLY A 224 -8.63 0.52 -9.83
N PHE A 225 -9.25 0.48 -11.02
CA PHE A 225 -10.00 -0.70 -11.46
C PHE A 225 -9.11 -1.96 -11.56
N ALA A 226 -7.85 -1.78 -11.96
CA ALA A 226 -6.90 -2.88 -12.14
C ALA A 226 -6.39 -3.47 -10.82
N GLU A 227 -6.58 -2.79 -9.69
CA GLU A 227 -6.11 -3.21 -8.36
C GLU A 227 -7.07 -4.24 -7.73
N SER A 228 -7.22 -5.36 -8.41
CA SER A 228 -8.19 -6.41 -8.10
C SER A 228 -7.96 -7.07 -6.74
N ASP A 229 -6.75 -7.09 -6.24
CA ASP A 229 -6.37 -7.60 -4.92
C ASP A 229 -7.00 -6.79 -3.78
N MET A 230 -6.96 -5.46 -3.89
CA MET A 230 -7.53 -4.57 -2.88
C MET A 230 -9.07 -4.61 -2.89
N TRP A 231 -9.68 -4.68 -4.08
CA TRP A 231 -11.12 -4.90 -4.21
C TRP A 231 -11.54 -6.25 -3.63
N TRP A 232 -10.76 -7.28 -3.86
CA TRP A 232 -10.99 -8.60 -3.27
C TRP A 232 -10.90 -8.57 -1.74
N LEU A 233 -9.90 -7.87 -1.18
CA LEU A 233 -9.73 -7.72 0.27
C LEU A 233 -10.90 -6.98 0.94
N LEU A 234 -11.36 -5.88 0.35
CA LEU A 234 -12.54 -5.17 0.83
C LEU A 234 -13.78 -6.08 0.85
N ASN A 235 -13.99 -6.82 -0.24
CA ASN A 235 -15.09 -7.78 -0.32
C ASN A 235 -14.95 -8.89 0.71
N ARG A 236 -13.73 -9.41 0.90
CA ARG A 236 -13.45 -10.43 1.92
C ARG A 236 -13.69 -9.91 3.33
N LYS A 237 -13.21 -8.70 3.64
CA LYS A 237 -13.40 -8.05 4.93
C LYS A 237 -14.89 -7.84 5.24
N LYS A 238 -15.68 -7.38 4.26
CA LYS A 238 -17.13 -7.21 4.41
C LYS A 238 -17.87 -8.51 4.73
N ARG A 239 -17.37 -9.65 4.26
CA ARG A 239 -17.98 -10.98 4.51
C ARG A 239 -17.66 -11.55 5.89
N GLU A 240 -16.66 -11.02 6.56
CA GLU A 240 -16.37 -11.40 7.95
C GLU A 240 -17.41 -10.80 8.89
N THR A 241 -17.96 -11.63 9.77
CA THR A 241 -19.24 -11.31 10.43
C THR A 241 -19.11 -10.56 11.74
N SER A 242 -17.95 -10.42 12.38
CA SER A 242 -18.03 -9.84 13.72
C SER A 242 -16.81 -9.16 14.32
N GLU A 243 -15.61 -9.34 13.88
CA GLU A 243 -14.46 -8.80 14.64
C GLU A 243 -13.40 -8.12 13.77
N VAL A 244 -13.76 -7.80 12.54
CA VAL A 244 -12.93 -7.04 11.66
C VAL A 244 -12.96 -5.55 12.00
N GLY A 245 -11.85 -4.87 11.76
CA GLY A 245 -11.77 -3.42 11.92
C GLY A 245 -12.51 -2.66 10.84
N ASN A 246 -12.63 -1.36 11.01
CA ASN A 246 -13.21 -0.45 10.04
C ASN A 246 -12.20 -0.16 8.91
N THR A 247 -12.69 0.40 7.82
CA THR A 247 -11.83 0.95 6.76
C THR A 247 -12.26 2.37 6.48
N VAL A 248 -11.32 3.30 6.56
CA VAL A 248 -11.52 4.73 6.32
C VAL A 248 -10.68 5.14 5.12
N PHE A 249 -11.32 5.67 4.09
CA PHE A 249 -10.67 6.14 2.87
C PHE A 249 -10.70 7.66 2.77
N PHE A 250 -9.52 8.27 2.60
CA PHE A 250 -9.37 9.71 2.40
C PHE A 250 -9.39 10.03 0.91
N GLU A 251 -10.53 10.54 0.42
CA GLU A 251 -10.65 11.03 -0.95
C GLU A 251 -10.14 12.47 -1.00
N LEU A 252 -8.95 12.63 -1.58
CA LEU A 252 -8.24 13.90 -1.67
C LEU A 252 -8.35 14.55 -3.05
N ASN A 253 -8.93 13.87 -4.06
CA ASN A 253 -9.09 14.46 -5.37
C ASN A 253 -10.04 15.66 -5.34
N PRO A 254 -9.79 16.70 -6.16
CA PRO A 254 -10.73 17.79 -6.34
C PRO A 254 -12.11 17.27 -6.77
N PRO A 255 -13.21 17.97 -6.42
CA PRO A 255 -14.57 17.49 -6.67
C PRO A 255 -14.85 17.08 -8.12
N ASN A 256 -14.30 17.82 -9.08
CA ASN A 256 -14.43 17.57 -10.52
C ASN A 256 -13.63 16.35 -11.03
N HIS A 257 -12.69 15.83 -10.25
CA HIS A 257 -11.90 14.63 -10.52
C HIS A 257 -12.31 13.41 -9.69
N ARG A 258 -13.33 13.53 -8.84
CA ARG A 258 -13.87 12.41 -8.08
C ARG A 258 -14.72 11.52 -8.96
N ASN A 259 -14.62 10.22 -8.74
CA ASN A 259 -15.46 9.24 -9.41
C ASN A 259 -16.60 8.80 -8.47
N PRO A 260 -17.85 9.29 -8.65
CA PRO A 260 -18.96 8.97 -7.78
C PRO A 260 -19.24 7.47 -7.70
N ALA A 261 -19.18 6.76 -8.84
CA ALA A 261 -19.44 5.32 -8.89
C ALA A 261 -18.41 4.52 -8.06
N LYS A 262 -17.13 4.92 -8.10
CA LYS A 262 -16.09 4.35 -7.21
C LYS A 262 -16.43 4.57 -5.75
N LEU A 263 -16.81 5.78 -5.38
CA LEU A 263 -17.14 6.11 -3.99
C LEU A 263 -18.37 5.34 -3.50
N ASP A 264 -19.39 5.17 -4.34
CA ASP A 264 -20.56 4.38 -4.01
C ASP A 264 -20.22 2.90 -3.83
N LEU A 265 -19.36 2.35 -4.69
CA LEU A 265 -18.88 0.99 -4.56
C LEU A 265 -18.07 0.78 -3.25
N LEU A 266 -17.22 1.74 -2.88
CA LEU A 266 -16.50 1.70 -1.60
C LEU A 266 -17.46 1.72 -0.40
N ARG A 267 -18.50 2.57 -0.43
CA ARG A 267 -19.54 2.58 0.61
C ARG A 267 -20.26 1.23 0.70
N LEU A 268 -20.57 0.63 -0.45
CA LEU A 268 -21.16 -0.72 -0.48
C LEU A 268 -20.23 -1.79 0.15
N MET A 269 -18.92 -1.55 0.18
CA MET A 269 -17.93 -2.40 0.85
C MET A 269 -17.71 -2.02 2.33
N ASN A 270 -18.58 -1.20 2.92
CA ASN A 270 -18.48 -0.69 4.30
C ASN A 270 -17.24 0.17 4.54
N VAL A 271 -16.77 0.91 3.53
CA VAL A 271 -15.69 1.87 3.66
C VAL A 271 -16.29 3.23 4.05
N GLU A 272 -15.83 3.79 5.14
CA GLU A 272 -16.09 5.20 5.49
C GLU A 272 -15.27 6.10 4.56
N ILE A 273 -15.90 7.12 3.96
CA ILE A 273 -15.23 8.02 3.04
C ILE A 273 -15.15 9.41 3.65
N ILE A 274 -13.93 9.89 3.84
CA ILE A 274 -13.65 11.26 4.26
C ILE A 274 -13.17 12.05 3.06
N GLN A 275 -13.96 13.02 2.67
CA GLN A 275 -13.62 13.92 1.56
C GLN A 275 -12.97 15.19 2.11
N LYS A 276 -11.76 15.50 1.66
CA LYS A 276 -11.10 16.76 1.98
C LYS A 276 -11.06 17.64 0.73
N THR A 277 -11.20 18.92 0.93
CA THR A 277 -11.08 19.97 -0.10
C THR A 277 -10.34 21.15 0.48
N VAL A 278 -9.49 21.78 -0.31
CA VAL A 278 -8.85 23.04 0.03
C VAL A 278 -9.03 24.04 -1.12
N GLU A 279 -9.11 25.28 -0.78
CA GLU A 279 -9.00 26.36 -1.75
C GLU A 279 -7.60 26.31 -2.38
N ASN A 280 -7.52 26.48 -3.71
CA ASN A 280 -6.28 26.48 -4.50
C ASN A 280 -5.58 25.12 -4.67
N ASP A 281 -6.28 23.99 -4.59
CA ASP A 281 -5.81 22.64 -4.92
C ASP A 281 -4.40 22.28 -4.40
N SER A 282 -4.05 22.75 -3.19
CA SER A 282 -2.79 22.43 -2.58
C SER A 282 -2.77 21.00 -2.02
N TRP A 283 -2.16 20.08 -2.75
CA TRP A 283 -2.00 18.69 -2.33
C TRP A 283 -1.34 18.56 -0.95
N THR A 284 -0.34 19.38 -0.65
CA THR A 284 0.32 19.37 0.65
C THR A 284 -0.65 19.64 1.79
N ARG A 285 -1.52 20.66 1.64
CA ARG A 285 -2.54 20.97 2.66
C ARG A 285 -3.58 19.87 2.80
N LEU A 286 -3.97 19.21 1.70
CA LEU A 286 -4.89 18.07 1.74
C LEU A 286 -4.31 16.92 2.57
N TYR A 287 -3.02 16.59 2.36
CA TYR A 287 -2.34 15.57 3.15
C TYR A 287 -2.20 15.99 4.61
N GLU A 288 -1.87 17.24 4.90
CA GLU A 288 -1.81 17.76 6.28
C GLU A 288 -3.16 17.59 6.99
N GLN A 289 -4.26 17.97 6.35
CA GLN A 289 -5.61 17.82 6.92
C GLN A 289 -5.99 16.34 7.14
N ALA A 290 -5.65 15.47 6.18
CA ALA A 290 -5.93 14.05 6.31
C ALA A 290 -5.14 13.42 7.45
N ILE A 291 -3.86 13.75 7.58
CA ILE A 291 -3.00 13.25 8.66
C ILE A 291 -3.51 13.75 10.03
N THR A 292 -3.88 15.03 10.14
CA THR A 292 -4.47 15.58 11.37
C THR A 292 -5.78 14.88 11.75
N GLU A 293 -6.60 14.53 10.78
CA GLU A 293 -7.82 13.74 11.02
C GLU A 293 -7.50 12.33 11.55
N ILE A 294 -6.49 11.67 10.97
CA ILE A 294 -6.03 10.36 11.44
C ILE A 294 -5.50 10.47 12.88
N GLU A 295 -4.67 11.47 13.17
CA GLU A 295 -4.14 11.76 14.51
C GLU A 295 -5.27 11.89 15.53
N THR A 296 -6.32 12.66 15.19
CA THR A 296 -7.48 12.87 16.05
C THR A 296 -8.23 11.57 16.33
N ARG A 297 -8.50 10.79 15.30
CA ARG A 297 -9.22 9.50 15.41
C ARG A 297 -8.45 8.48 16.23
N MET A 298 -7.14 8.38 16.02
CA MET A 298 -6.29 7.46 16.79
C MET A 298 -6.17 7.87 18.25
N ASN A 299 -6.21 9.16 18.58
CA ASN A 299 -6.19 9.64 19.96
C ASN A 299 -7.52 9.37 20.69
N ILE A 300 -8.66 9.47 20.01
CA ILE A 300 -9.98 9.14 20.57
C ILE A 300 -10.03 7.65 20.95
N VAL A 301 -9.58 6.76 20.05
CA VAL A 301 -9.56 5.30 20.29
C VAL A 301 -8.68 4.91 21.50
N ARG A 302 -7.75 5.77 21.93
CA ARG A 302 -6.87 5.50 23.08
C ARG A 302 -7.45 5.95 24.42
N THR A 303 -8.48 6.78 24.40
CA THR A 303 -9.10 7.32 25.63
C THR A 303 -10.30 6.53 26.08
N ASP A 304 -10.83 5.64 25.24
CA ASP A 304 -11.93 4.71 25.52
C ASP A 304 -11.38 3.29 25.85
#